data_7eab9f46bc98ebca0b55e8ac78d9da64
#
_entry.id   7eab9f46bc98ebca0b55e8ac78d9da64
#
_cell.length_a   1.000
_cell.length_b   1.000
_cell.length_c   1.000
_cell.angle_alpha   90.00
_cell.angle_beta   90.00
_cell.angle_gamma   90.00
#
_symmetry.space_group_name_H-M   'P 1'
#
loop_
_entity.id
_entity.type
_entity.pdbx_description
1 polymer ?
#
loop_
_entity_poly.entity_id
_entity_poly.type
_entity_poly.pdbx_seq_one_letter_code
_entity_poly.pdbx_strand_id
1 'polypeptide(L)'
;MSKTALLFAGQGAQTVGMGRDLAEQFPTARAWFDQANAALGYDLAKICFEGPEAELTKTENAQPGIFLVSWVAFELLKERVPGLKFEATAGLSLGEFTALTAAGALTFEDYEARTAAKAARIAGAAATL
;
A
#
# COMPACT_ATOMS: atom_id res chain seq x y z
N MET A 1 -28.22 12.38 10.41
CA MET A 1 -27.16 12.39 9.40
C MET A 1 -26.17 11.27 9.71
N SER A 2 -25.85 10.48 8.70
CA SER A 2 -24.86 9.43 8.86
C SER A 2 -23.43 9.99 8.78
N LYS A 3 -22.52 9.36 9.50
CA LYS A 3 -21.09 9.66 9.44
C LYS A 3 -20.39 8.51 8.75
N THR A 4 -19.31 8.80 8.06
CA THR A 4 -18.51 7.82 7.31
C THR A 4 -17.14 7.66 7.95
N ALA A 5 -16.73 6.43 8.14
CA ALA A 5 -15.37 6.09 8.54
C ALA A 5 -14.73 5.19 7.48
N LEU A 6 -13.44 5.40 7.22
CA LEU A 6 -12.66 4.54 6.33
C LEU A 6 -11.79 3.61 7.17
N LEU A 7 -11.90 2.33 6.91
CA LEU A 7 -11.16 1.28 7.61
C LEU A 7 -10.16 0.63 6.65
N PHE A 8 -8.93 0.48 7.10
CA PHE A 8 -7.83 -0.05 6.30
C PHE A 8 -7.28 -1.35 6.87
N ALA A 9 -7.09 -2.33 5.99
CA ALA A 9 -6.61 -3.66 6.35
C ALA A 9 -5.14 -3.67 6.76
N GLY A 10 -4.79 -4.59 7.63
CA GLY A 10 -3.42 -4.89 8.04
C GLY A 10 -2.91 -6.21 7.48
N GLN A 11 -1.72 -6.61 7.94
CA GLN A 11 -1.06 -7.85 7.49
C GLN A 11 -1.98 -9.06 7.71
N GLY A 12 -2.06 -9.93 6.71
CA GLY A 12 -2.99 -11.05 6.65
C GLY A 12 -4.05 -10.86 5.56
N ALA A 13 -4.28 -9.62 5.11
CA ALA A 13 -5.22 -9.32 4.03
C ALA A 13 -4.63 -9.53 2.63
N GLN A 14 -3.32 -9.75 2.49
CA GLN A 14 -2.67 -9.92 1.20
C GLN A 14 -3.19 -11.17 0.47
N THR A 15 -3.37 -11.02 -0.83
CA THR A 15 -3.81 -12.11 -1.73
C THR A 15 -3.13 -11.92 -3.08
N VAL A 16 -2.59 -12.98 -3.66
CA VAL A 16 -2.02 -12.93 -5.01
C VAL A 16 -3.09 -12.50 -6.00
N GLY A 17 -2.77 -11.52 -6.83
CA GLY A 17 -3.69 -10.87 -7.75
C GLY A 17 -4.24 -9.54 -7.24
N MET A 18 -4.01 -9.19 -5.97
CA MET A 18 -4.53 -7.94 -5.39
C MET A 18 -4.01 -6.72 -6.16
N GLY A 19 -4.94 -5.82 -6.50
CA GLY A 19 -4.65 -4.57 -7.20
C GLY A 19 -4.42 -4.69 -8.71
N ARG A 20 -4.31 -5.90 -9.25
CA ARG A 20 -4.06 -6.12 -10.67
C ARG A 20 -5.15 -5.55 -11.55
N ASP A 21 -6.41 -5.81 -11.23
CA ASP A 21 -7.57 -5.30 -11.93
C ASP A 21 -7.60 -3.76 -11.95
N LEU A 22 -7.23 -3.14 -10.84
CA LEU A 22 -7.16 -1.68 -10.73
C LEU A 22 -6.06 -1.12 -11.64
N ALA A 23 -4.88 -1.73 -11.63
CA ALA A 23 -3.76 -1.31 -12.46
C ALA A 23 -4.04 -1.47 -13.96
N GLU A 24 -4.78 -2.51 -14.33
CA GLU A 24 -5.14 -2.77 -15.73
C GLU A 24 -6.23 -1.84 -16.25
N GLN A 25 -7.17 -1.44 -15.39
CA GLN A 25 -8.32 -0.64 -15.79
C GLN A 25 -8.13 0.87 -15.65
N PHE A 26 -7.25 1.31 -14.74
CA PHE A 26 -7.11 2.72 -14.41
C PHE A 26 -5.65 3.19 -14.53
N PRO A 27 -5.36 4.12 -15.47
CA PRO A 27 -4.00 4.66 -15.62
C PRO A 27 -3.46 5.33 -14.35
N THR A 28 -4.32 5.97 -13.56
CA THR A 28 -3.95 6.58 -12.27
C THR A 28 -3.48 5.52 -11.28
N ALA A 29 -4.17 4.38 -11.22
CA ALA A 29 -3.76 3.26 -10.38
C ALA A 29 -2.39 2.72 -10.82
N ARG A 30 -2.20 2.49 -12.11
CA ARG A 30 -0.93 2.03 -12.66
C ARG A 30 0.23 2.95 -12.28
N ALA A 31 0.00 4.26 -12.35
CA ALA A 31 1.00 5.25 -11.98
C ALA A 31 1.45 5.11 -10.52
N TRP A 32 0.52 4.84 -9.58
CA TRP A 32 0.86 4.61 -8.18
C TRP A 32 1.71 3.35 -7.99
N PHE A 33 1.39 2.27 -8.69
CA PHE A 33 2.20 1.04 -8.65
C PHE A 33 3.61 1.28 -9.19
N ASP A 34 3.73 2.00 -10.29
CA ASP A 34 5.04 2.34 -10.87
C ASP A 34 5.86 3.23 -9.94
N GLN A 35 5.22 4.21 -9.29
CA GLN A 35 5.87 5.08 -8.31
C GLN A 35 6.38 4.27 -7.10
N ALA A 36 5.60 3.34 -6.59
CA ALA A 36 6.02 2.48 -5.49
C ALA A 36 7.23 1.62 -5.88
N ASN A 37 7.19 0.99 -7.05
CA ASN A 37 8.32 0.20 -7.55
C ASN A 37 9.60 1.03 -7.64
N ALA A 38 9.50 2.26 -8.16
CA ALA A 38 10.64 3.16 -8.26
C ALA A 38 11.20 3.55 -6.89
N ALA A 39 10.32 3.85 -5.94
CA ALA A 39 10.72 4.24 -4.58
C ALA A 39 11.36 3.09 -3.80
N LEU A 40 10.84 1.88 -3.96
CA LEU A 40 11.33 0.69 -3.25
C LEU A 40 12.56 0.06 -3.89
N GLY A 41 12.78 0.26 -5.18
CA GLY A 41 13.90 -0.30 -5.92
C GLY A 41 13.70 -1.76 -6.35
N TYR A 42 12.47 -2.28 -6.29
CA TYR A 42 12.10 -3.60 -6.79
C TYR A 42 10.65 -3.61 -7.27
N ASP A 43 10.25 -4.66 -7.98
CA ASP A 43 8.92 -4.78 -8.57
C ASP A 43 7.92 -5.38 -7.58
N LEU A 44 7.46 -4.56 -6.64
CA LEU A 44 6.42 -4.94 -5.67
C LEU A 44 5.09 -5.22 -6.38
N ALA A 45 4.77 -4.47 -7.42
CA ALA A 45 3.54 -4.66 -8.19
C ALA A 45 3.46 -6.08 -8.74
N LYS A 46 4.53 -6.60 -9.32
CA LYS A 46 4.59 -7.97 -9.82
C LYS A 46 4.34 -8.99 -8.72
N ILE A 47 4.93 -8.80 -7.55
CA ILE A 47 4.72 -9.70 -6.40
C ILE A 47 3.25 -9.68 -5.98
N CYS A 48 2.61 -8.52 -5.94
CA CYS A 48 1.18 -8.40 -5.62
C CYS A 48 0.29 -9.07 -6.67
N PHE A 49 0.61 -8.91 -7.96
CA PHE A 49 -0.23 -9.40 -9.06
C PHE A 49 -0.05 -10.86 -9.38
N GLU A 50 1.16 -11.36 -9.27
CA GLU A 50 1.55 -12.69 -9.76
C GLU A 50 2.08 -13.62 -8.68
N GLY A 51 2.46 -13.08 -7.52
CA GLY A 51 3.07 -13.86 -6.44
C GLY A 51 4.52 -14.25 -6.74
N PRO A 52 4.98 -15.40 -6.31
CA PRO A 52 4.21 -16.46 -5.63
C PRO A 52 3.75 -16.06 -4.22
N GLU A 53 2.78 -16.81 -3.69
CA GLU A 53 2.20 -16.53 -2.36
C GLU A 53 3.28 -16.49 -1.27
N ALA A 54 4.28 -17.38 -1.35
CA ALA A 54 5.38 -17.42 -0.39
C ALA A 54 6.18 -16.10 -0.38
N GLU A 55 6.35 -15.45 -1.52
CA GLU A 55 7.01 -14.15 -1.61
C GLU A 55 6.11 -13.03 -1.09
N LEU A 56 4.84 -13.03 -1.47
CA LEU A 56 3.89 -12.01 -1.04
C LEU A 56 3.65 -12.05 0.47
N THR A 57 3.69 -13.21 1.09
CA THR A 57 3.44 -13.39 2.52
C THR A 57 4.60 -12.93 3.40
N LYS A 58 5.81 -12.78 2.84
CA LYS A 58 6.93 -12.19 3.59
C LYS A 58 6.56 -10.78 4.05
N THR A 59 6.86 -10.46 5.30
CA THR A 59 6.50 -9.19 5.91
C THR A 59 7.00 -7.98 5.09
N GLU A 60 8.21 -8.08 4.54
CA GLU A 60 8.82 -7.03 3.72
C GLU A 60 8.05 -6.75 2.40
N ASN A 61 7.23 -7.69 1.94
CA ASN A 61 6.40 -7.55 0.76
C ASN A 61 4.92 -7.35 1.11
N ALA A 62 4.42 -8.09 2.09
CA ALA A 62 3.01 -8.01 2.51
C ALA A 62 2.64 -6.63 3.01
N GLN A 63 3.46 -6.03 3.87
CA GLN A 63 3.16 -4.72 4.44
C GLN A 63 3.09 -3.62 3.38
N PRO A 64 4.14 -3.38 2.57
CA PRO A 64 4.04 -2.36 1.53
C PRO A 64 3.02 -2.70 0.45
N GLY A 65 2.81 -3.98 0.16
CA GLY A 65 1.80 -4.42 -0.81
C GLY A 65 0.38 -4.06 -0.38
N ILE A 66 0.01 -4.37 0.86
CA ILE A 66 -1.30 -4.02 1.42
C ILE A 66 -1.47 -2.50 1.49
N PHE A 67 -0.46 -1.78 1.94
CA PHE A 67 -0.48 -0.32 1.96
C PHE A 67 -0.74 0.24 0.56
N LEU A 68 0.01 -0.21 -0.43
CA LEU A 68 -0.09 0.27 -1.80
C LEU A 68 -1.47 0.02 -2.41
N VAL A 69 -1.99 -1.20 -2.30
CA VAL A 69 -3.31 -1.54 -2.85
C VAL A 69 -4.42 -0.75 -2.14
N SER A 70 -4.34 -0.62 -0.82
CA SER A 70 -5.30 0.17 -0.05
C SER A 70 -5.26 1.65 -0.44
N TRP A 71 -4.07 2.20 -0.62
CA TRP A 71 -3.89 3.59 -1.05
C TRP A 71 -4.46 3.83 -2.45
N VAL A 72 -4.17 2.94 -3.39
CA VAL A 72 -4.70 3.02 -4.76
C VAL A 72 -6.22 2.97 -4.74
N ALA A 73 -6.81 2.06 -3.97
CA ALA A 73 -8.27 1.96 -3.83
C ALA A 73 -8.86 3.27 -3.27
N PHE A 74 -8.22 3.85 -2.28
CA PHE A 74 -8.64 5.14 -1.70
C PHE A 74 -8.57 6.28 -2.71
N GLU A 75 -7.49 6.39 -3.46
CA GLU A 75 -7.33 7.43 -4.49
C GLU A 75 -8.39 7.29 -5.60
N LEU A 76 -8.66 6.07 -6.05
CA LEU A 76 -9.71 5.79 -7.02
C LEU A 76 -11.10 6.10 -6.46
N LEU A 77 -11.34 5.80 -5.19
CA LEU A 77 -12.61 6.13 -4.53
C LEU A 77 -12.86 7.65 -4.55
N LYS A 78 -11.84 8.44 -4.25
CA LYS A 78 -11.94 9.90 -4.32
C LYS A 78 -12.27 10.41 -5.73
N GLU A 79 -11.66 9.81 -6.75
CA GLU A 79 -11.95 10.15 -8.14
C GLU A 79 -13.38 9.80 -8.55
N ARG A 80 -13.89 8.65 -8.08
CA ARG A 80 -15.20 8.13 -8.45
C ARG A 80 -16.34 8.77 -7.67
N VAL A 81 -16.05 9.27 -6.49
CA VAL A 81 -17.04 9.92 -5.61
C VAL A 81 -16.55 11.35 -5.32
N PRO A 82 -16.74 12.28 -6.27
CA PRO A 82 -16.37 13.67 -6.04
C PRO A 82 -17.09 14.22 -4.81
N GLY A 83 -16.33 14.88 -3.93
CA GLY A 83 -16.91 15.40 -2.68
C GLY A 83 -17.07 14.36 -1.58
N LEU A 84 -16.45 13.18 -1.72
CA LEU A 84 -16.42 12.18 -0.65
C LEU A 84 -15.99 12.83 0.67
N LYS A 85 -16.82 12.67 1.69
CA LYS A 85 -16.55 13.15 3.05
C LYS A 85 -16.48 11.96 3.99
N PHE A 86 -15.51 11.99 4.87
CA PHE A 86 -15.39 11.02 5.95
C PHE A 86 -14.89 11.74 7.20
N GLU A 87 -15.33 11.31 8.35
CA GLU A 87 -15.05 11.94 9.64
C GLU A 87 -13.91 11.25 10.39
N ALA A 88 -13.63 10.01 10.04
CA ALA A 88 -12.60 9.24 10.71
C ALA A 88 -11.93 8.23 9.75
N THR A 89 -10.68 7.93 10.04
CA THR A 89 -9.95 6.82 9.44
C THR A 89 -9.37 5.96 10.56
N ALA A 90 -9.36 4.65 10.36
CA ALA A 90 -8.77 3.71 11.29
C ALA A 90 -8.16 2.53 10.55
N GLY A 91 -7.21 1.86 11.18
CA GLY A 91 -6.57 0.68 10.62
C GLY A 91 -5.97 -0.19 11.72
N LEU A 92 -5.83 -1.48 11.43
CA LEU A 92 -5.21 -2.43 12.33
C LEU A 92 -3.75 -2.63 11.95
N SER A 93 -2.81 -2.38 12.88
CA SER A 93 -1.37 -2.55 12.68
C SER A 93 -0.88 -1.77 11.45
N LEU A 94 -0.50 -2.43 10.35
CA LEU A 94 -0.10 -1.76 9.12
C LEU A 94 -1.18 -0.80 8.60
N GLY A 95 -2.46 -1.15 8.74
CA GLY A 95 -3.58 -0.30 8.33
C GLY A 95 -3.58 1.08 9.00
N GLU A 96 -2.94 1.23 10.15
CA GLU A 96 -2.76 2.53 10.81
C GLU A 96 -1.96 3.50 9.94
N PHE A 97 -0.93 3.02 9.25
CA PHE A 97 -0.14 3.85 8.32
C PHE A 97 -0.98 4.32 7.13
N THR A 98 -1.81 3.43 6.58
CA THR A 98 -2.74 3.80 5.51
C THR A 98 -3.76 4.82 6.00
N ALA A 99 -4.32 4.62 7.20
CA ALA A 99 -5.26 5.53 7.81
C ALA A 99 -4.65 6.93 8.05
N LEU A 100 -3.41 7.00 8.53
CA LEU A 100 -2.69 8.25 8.72
C LEU A 100 -2.42 8.95 7.38
N THR A 101 -2.09 8.20 6.36
CA THR A 101 -1.85 8.75 5.01
C THR A 101 -3.15 9.29 4.40
N ALA A 102 -4.24 8.55 4.53
CA ALA A 102 -5.57 8.99 4.08
C ALA A 102 -6.05 10.24 4.83
N ALA A 103 -5.69 10.38 6.09
CA ALA A 103 -6.01 11.55 6.92
C ALA A 103 -5.09 12.75 6.66
N GLY A 104 -4.05 12.60 5.87
CA GLY A 104 -3.09 13.67 5.56
C GLY A 104 -1.97 13.85 6.59
N ALA A 105 -1.87 12.96 7.59
CA ALA A 105 -0.81 13.02 8.61
C ALA A 105 0.53 12.46 8.12
N LEU A 106 0.52 11.61 7.09
CA LEU A 106 1.68 11.09 6.39
C LEU A 106 1.49 11.25 4.90
N THR A 107 2.59 11.34 4.14
CA THR A 107 2.52 11.25 2.68
C THR A 107 2.81 9.82 2.22
N PHE A 108 2.35 9.49 1.02
CA PHE A 108 2.69 8.22 0.36
C PHE A 108 4.21 8.05 0.26
N GLU A 109 4.89 9.09 -0.14
CA GLU A 109 6.35 9.14 -0.31
C GLU A 109 7.09 8.89 1.01
N ASP A 110 6.60 9.44 2.13
CA ASP A 110 7.17 9.22 3.45
C ASP A 110 7.12 7.75 3.85
N TYR A 111 6.00 7.08 3.59
CA TYR A 111 5.85 5.65 3.88
C TYR A 111 6.80 4.81 3.02
N GLU A 112 6.85 5.08 1.72
CA GLU A 112 7.72 4.35 0.78
C GLU A 112 9.20 4.53 1.12
N ALA A 113 9.63 5.75 1.44
CA ALA A 113 11.00 6.03 1.83
C ALA A 113 11.40 5.29 3.12
N ARG A 114 10.52 5.23 4.11
CA ARG A 114 10.76 4.49 5.36
C ARG A 114 10.85 2.99 5.11
N THR A 115 10.00 2.47 4.25
CA THR A 115 9.99 1.05 3.87
C THR A 115 11.27 0.66 3.14
N ALA A 116 11.72 1.47 2.19
CA ALA A 116 12.97 1.26 1.47
C ALA A 116 14.19 1.30 2.43
N ALA A 117 14.23 2.27 3.34
CA ALA A 117 15.30 2.38 4.33
C ALA A 117 15.34 1.20 5.29
N LYS A 118 14.19 0.69 5.70
CA LYS A 118 14.08 -0.52 6.56
C LYS A 118 14.60 -1.75 5.82
N ALA A 119 14.20 -1.94 4.57
CA ALA A 119 14.64 -3.06 3.75
C ALA A 119 16.16 -3.04 3.54
N ALA A 120 16.73 -1.87 3.26
CA ALA A 120 18.17 -1.71 3.11
C ALA A 120 18.94 -2.04 4.38
N ARG A 121 18.43 -1.65 5.56
CA ARG A 121 19.05 -2.00 6.84
C ARG A 121 19.00 -3.49 7.13
N ILE A 122 17.91 -4.17 6.82
CA ILE A 122 17.78 -5.62 6.99
C ILE A 122 18.78 -6.34 6.08
N ALA A 123 18.88 -5.93 4.81
CA ALA A 123 19.83 -6.50 3.85
C ALA A 123 21.28 -6.28 4.32
N GLY A 124 21.62 -5.09 4.81
CA GLY A 124 22.93 -4.78 5.37
C GLY A 124 23.28 -5.65 6.57
N ALA A 125 22.33 -5.84 7.52
CA ALA A 125 22.52 -6.71 8.68
C ALA A 125 22.71 -8.16 8.27
N ALA A 126 21.98 -8.66 7.29
CA ALA A 126 22.12 -10.03 6.76
C ALA A 126 23.50 -10.23 6.12
N ALA A 127 24.04 -9.24 5.45
CA ALA A 127 25.36 -9.31 4.82
C ALA A 127 26.53 -9.34 5.82
N THR A 128 26.31 -8.91 7.07
CA THR A 128 27.33 -8.89 8.12
C THR A 128 27.32 -10.15 9.01
N LEU A 129 26.34 -11.01 8.85
CA LEU A 129 26.25 -12.30 9.56
C LEU A 129 26.96 -13.41 8.80
#